data_a9ee8836e824415ae55f0068e91cfa68
#
_entry.id   a9ee8836e824415ae55f0068e91cfa68
#
_cell.length_a   1.000
_cell.length_b   1.000
_cell.length_c   1.000
_cell.angle_alpha   90.00
_cell.angle_beta   90.00
_cell.angle_gamma   90.00
#
_symmetry.space_group_name_H-M   'P 1'
#
loop_
_entity.id
_entity.type
_entity.pdbx_description
1 polymer ?
#
loop_
_entity_poly.entity_id
_entity_poly.type
_entity_poly.pdbx_seq_one_letter_code
_entity_poly.pdbx_strand_id
1 'polypeptide(L)'
;MSTRRPSPLGGRRPTRAELAAFATPATDAIDDVLPDAARGEELRLLIVGINPGLWTAAVNAPFARPGNRFWPSLHRAGLTARPVDASTGLDPEDEADLRRRGIGITNLVGRATARADELTREELREGGRALVRRLPELRPRTVAIAGITAFRTAYSQPRARLGRQVPAAIDGWPAGIALHVVPQPSGLNAHATVDSLADDWREVALSAGVLRANSD
;
A
#
# COMPACT_ATOMS: atom_id res chain seq x y z
N MET A 1 -0.61 -14.19 -16.32
CA MET A 1 0.48 -13.23 -16.60
C MET A 1 0.13 -11.95 -15.88
N SER A 2 1.08 -11.26 -15.24
CA SER A 2 0.83 -9.95 -14.64
C SER A 2 0.37 -8.98 -15.72
N THR A 3 -0.66 -8.17 -15.43
CA THR A 3 -1.11 -7.08 -16.31
C THR A 3 -0.31 -5.80 -16.07
N ARG A 4 0.63 -5.82 -15.10
CA ARG A 4 1.43 -4.66 -14.74
C ARG A 4 2.49 -4.36 -15.80
N ARG A 5 2.75 -3.08 -16.03
CA ARG A 5 3.83 -2.61 -16.89
C ARG A 5 5.19 -3.08 -16.36
N PRO A 6 6.16 -3.41 -17.21
CA PRO A 6 7.50 -3.74 -16.76
C PRO A 6 8.15 -2.52 -16.06
N SER A 7 9.22 -2.78 -15.28
CA SER A 7 10.02 -1.71 -14.70
C SER A 7 10.53 -0.77 -15.80
N PRO A 8 10.29 0.55 -15.70
CA PRO A 8 10.79 1.53 -16.69
C PRO A 8 12.30 1.48 -16.89
N LEU A 9 13.04 1.02 -15.88
CA LEU A 9 14.49 0.89 -15.92
C LEU A 9 14.99 -0.54 -16.22
N GLY A 10 14.12 -1.43 -16.68
CA GLY A 10 14.51 -2.78 -17.10
C GLY A 10 15.13 -3.63 -15.99
N GLY A 11 14.71 -3.46 -14.75
CA GLY A 11 15.19 -4.26 -13.61
C GLY A 11 16.50 -3.77 -12.98
N ARG A 12 16.94 -2.55 -13.27
CA ARG A 12 18.10 -1.92 -12.61
C ARG A 12 17.67 -0.85 -11.61
N ARG A 13 18.55 -0.53 -10.68
CA ARG A 13 18.34 0.58 -9.73
C ARG A 13 18.44 1.94 -10.43
N PRO A 14 17.60 2.92 -10.09
CA PRO A 14 17.72 4.28 -10.57
C PRO A 14 18.96 4.97 -9.97
N THR A 15 19.61 5.79 -10.77
CA THR A 15 20.59 6.78 -10.28
C THR A 15 19.85 7.99 -9.70
N ARG A 16 20.55 8.80 -8.90
CA ARG A 16 19.97 10.03 -8.35
C ARG A 16 19.51 11.01 -9.44
N ALA A 17 20.24 11.10 -10.54
CA ALA A 17 19.90 11.97 -11.65
C ALA A 17 18.63 11.52 -12.37
N GLU A 18 18.45 10.21 -12.56
CA GLU A 18 17.27 9.66 -13.22
C GLU A 18 15.99 9.84 -12.41
N LEU A 19 16.07 9.89 -11.09
CA LEU A 19 14.88 10.05 -10.23
C LEU A 19 14.08 11.31 -10.55
N ALA A 20 14.74 12.41 -10.94
CA ALA A 20 14.08 13.66 -11.27
C ALA A 20 13.10 13.53 -12.46
N ALA A 21 13.37 12.64 -13.40
CA ALA A 21 12.51 12.39 -14.55
C ALA A 21 11.16 11.77 -14.19
N PHE A 22 11.04 11.16 -13.00
CA PHE A 22 9.81 10.55 -12.50
C PHE A 22 8.94 11.52 -11.67
N ALA A 23 9.38 12.75 -11.44
CA ALA A 23 8.60 13.81 -10.82
C ALA A 23 7.63 14.43 -11.85
N THR A 24 6.61 13.67 -12.24
CA THR A 24 5.63 14.10 -13.26
C THR A 24 4.25 14.33 -12.65
N PRO A 25 3.36 15.11 -13.28
CA PRO A 25 1.99 15.27 -12.83
C PRO A 25 1.11 14.03 -13.10
N ALA A 26 1.65 12.99 -13.76
CA ALA A 26 0.91 11.77 -14.07
C ALA A 26 0.36 11.11 -12.81
N THR A 27 -0.91 10.70 -12.85
CA THR A 27 -1.62 10.08 -11.72
C THR A 27 -1.58 8.55 -11.73
N ASP A 28 -0.86 7.97 -12.67
CA ASP A 28 -0.64 6.53 -12.87
C ASP A 28 0.85 6.17 -12.82
N ALA A 29 1.58 6.79 -11.90
CA ALA A 29 3.04 6.64 -11.80
C ALA A 29 3.48 5.19 -11.56
N ILE A 30 2.65 4.37 -10.90
CA ILE A 30 2.84 2.92 -10.77
C ILE A 30 1.53 2.18 -10.97
N ASP A 31 1.65 0.91 -11.33
CA ASP A 31 0.50 0.01 -11.37
C ASP A 31 0.20 -0.56 -9.99
N ASP A 32 -1.09 -0.77 -9.71
CA ASP A 32 -1.54 -1.51 -8.54
C ASP A 32 -1.07 -2.98 -8.60
N VAL A 33 -0.87 -3.59 -7.44
CA VAL A 33 -0.76 -5.03 -7.30
C VAL A 33 -2.10 -5.53 -6.80
N LEU A 34 -2.87 -6.23 -7.62
CA LEU A 34 -4.21 -6.69 -7.24
C LEU A 34 -4.39 -8.16 -7.62
N PRO A 35 -5.09 -8.96 -6.79
CA PRO A 35 -5.63 -10.24 -7.20
C PRO A 35 -6.51 -10.11 -8.46
N ASP A 36 -6.45 -11.11 -9.33
CA ASP A 36 -7.20 -11.13 -10.59
C ASP A 36 -8.54 -11.85 -10.40
N ALA A 37 -9.62 -11.07 -10.25
CA ALA A 37 -10.96 -11.60 -10.08
C ALA A 37 -11.41 -12.50 -11.25
N ALA A 38 -10.94 -12.25 -12.48
CA ALA A 38 -11.23 -13.10 -13.63
C ALA A 38 -10.63 -14.50 -13.51
N ARG A 39 -9.62 -14.66 -12.65
CA ARG A 39 -8.99 -15.95 -12.30
C ARG A 39 -9.53 -16.55 -11.01
N GLY A 40 -10.56 -15.97 -10.42
CA GLY A 40 -11.12 -16.39 -9.14
C GLY A 40 -10.25 -16.06 -7.93
N GLU A 41 -9.28 -15.15 -8.07
CA GLU A 41 -8.47 -14.68 -6.95
C GLU A 41 -9.29 -13.68 -6.13
N GLU A 42 -9.38 -13.91 -4.82
CA GLU A 42 -10.11 -13.05 -3.89
C GLU A 42 -9.20 -11.97 -3.31
N LEU A 43 -9.63 -10.71 -3.31
CA LEU A 43 -8.97 -9.65 -2.57
C LEU A 43 -9.47 -9.64 -1.12
N ARG A 44 -8.61 -9.99 -0.17
CA ARG A 44 -8.91 -10.02 1.26
C ARG A 44 -8.39 -8.79 1.98
N LEU A 45 -7.15 -8.41 1.71
CA LEU A 45 -6.48 -7.26 2.30
C LEU A 45 -6.05 -6.30 1.19
N LEU A 46 -6.53 -5.06 1.24
CA LEU A 46 -6.04 -3.97 0.40
C LEU A 46 -5.14 -3.06 1.24
N ILE A 47 -3.85 -3.05 0.94
CA ILE A 47 -2.88 -2.14 1.54
C ILE A 47 -2.81 -0.87 0.69
N VAL A 48 -2.96 0.29 1.32
CA VAL A 48 -3.02 1.58 0.65
C VAL A 48 -1.87 2.47 1.13
N GLY A 49 -0.90 2.74 0.25
CA GLY A 49 0.15 3.73 0.48
C GLY A 49 -0.40 5.15 0.32
N ILE A 50 0.40 6.16 0.66
CA ILE A 50 0.04 7.57 0.44
C ILE A 50 0.13 7.88 -1.05
N ASN A 51 1.32 7.76 -1.60
CA ASN A 51 1.62 7.94 -3.01
C ASN A 51 2.96 7.28 -3.37
N PRO A 52 3.25 7.04 -4.65
CA PRO A 52 4.57 6.57 -5.07
C PRO A 52 5.66 7.59 -4.75
N GLY A 53 6.77 7.14 -4.17
CA GLY A 53 8.02 7.90 -4.21
C GLY A 53 8.67 7.82 -5.60
N LEU A 54 9.59 8.73 -5.94
CA LEU A 54 10.24 8.73 -7.26
C LEU A 54 10.97 7.41 -7.57
N TRP A 55 11.58 6.77 -6.58
CA TRP A 55 12.18 5.45 -6.75
C TRP A 55 11.14 4.39 -7.13
N THR A 56 10.03 4.39 -6.42
CA THR A 56 8.88 3.51 -6.66
C THR A 56 8.35 3.65 -8.08
N ALA A 57 8.21 4.90 -8.57
CA ALA A 57 7.81 5.17 -9.94
C ALA A 57 8.86 4.68 -10.97
N ALA A 58 10.14 4.90 -10.68
CA ALA A 58 11.25 4.51 -11.57
C ALA A 58 11.34 3.00 -11.80
N VAL A 59 10.89 2.18 -10.86
CA VAL A 59 10.94 0.71 -10.97
C VAL A 59 9.56 0.05 -11.07
N ASN A 60 8.47 0.84 -11.07
CA ASN A 60 7.09 0.36 -11.07
C ASN A 60 6.83 -0.73 -10.01
N ALA A 61 7.25 -0.50 -8.77
CA ALA A 61 7.05 -1.45 -7.68
C ALA A 61 6.71 -0.71 -6.38
N PRO A 62 5.70 -1.18 -5.61
CA PRO A 62 5.27 -0.50 -4.39
C PRO A 62 6.37 -0.56 -3.32
N PHE A 63 6.53 0.56 -2.58
CA PHE A 63 7.47 0.69 -1.47
C PHE A 63 8.93 0.32 -1.78
N ALA A 64 9.36 0.49 -3.03
CA ALA A 64 10.61 -0.02 -3.58
C ALA A 64 11.88 0.67 -3.09
N ARG A 65 11.78 1.87 -2.47
CA ARG A 65 12.97 2.61 -2.04
C ARG A 65 13.78 1.81 -1.01
N PRO A 66 15.08 1.62 -1.19
CA PRO A 66 15.96 1.01 -0.19
C PRO A 66 15.83 1.70 1.18
N GLY A 67 15.78 0.91 2.25
CA GLY A 67 15.55 1.38 3.61
C GLY A 67 14.07 1.60 3.96
N ASN A 68 13.12 1.38 3.05
CA ASN A 68 11.71 1.30 3.40
C ASN A 68 11.47 0.00 4.20
N ARG A 69 10.75 0.12 5.31
CA ARG A 69 10.49 -1.01 6.23
C ARG A 69 9.27 -1.84 5.84
N PHE A 70 8.57 -1.49 4.77
CA PHE A 70 7.35 -2.18 4.33
C PHE A 70 7.60 -3.68 4.10
N TRP A 71 8.45 -4.01 3.14
CA TRP A 71 8.70 -5.40 2.78
C TRP A 71 9.32 -6.23 3.93
N PRO A 72 10.34 -5.72 4.66
CA PRO A 72 10.85 -6.42 5.84
C PRO A 72 9.78 -6.66 6.90
N SER A 73 8.87 -5.70 7.15
CA SER A 73 7.82 -5.86 8.16
C SER A 73 6.71 -6.81 7.71
N LEU A 74 6.34 -6.83 6.41
CA LEU A 74 5.41 -7.81 5.87
C LEU A 74 5.97 -9.24 6.02
N HIS A 75 7.24 -9.43 5.67
CA HIS A 75 7.89 -10.73 5.84
C HIS A 75 7.94 -11.15 7.30
N ARG A 76 8.33 -10.25 8.19
CA ARG A 76 8.33 -10.49 9.66
C ARG A 76 6.94 -10.81 10.21
N ALA A 77 5.90 -10.28 9.59
CA ALA A 77 4.50 -10.58 9.92
C ALA A 77 4.02 -11.94 9.36
N GLY A 78 4.76 -12.58 8.47
CA GLY A 78 4.37 -13.83 7.79
C GLY A 78 3.47 -13.61 6.56
N LEU A 79 3.43 -12.40 6.02
CA LEU A 79 2.59 -12.03 4.88
C LEU A 79 3.27 -12.24 3.52
N THR A 80 4.55 -12.58 3.49
CA THR A 80 5.29 -13.02 2.30
C THR A 80 6.03 -14.32 2.60
N ALA A 81 6.15 -15.19 1.60
CA ALA A 81 6.81 -16.48 1.75
C ALA A 81 8.34 -16.34 1.95
N ARG A 82 8.93 -15.27 1.40
CA ARG A 82 10.36 -14.96 1.44
C ARG A 82 10.57 -13.46 1.64
N PRO A 83 11.77 -13.01 2.04
CA PRO A 83 12.12 -11.59 2.01
C PRO A 83 12.00 -11.04 0.58
N VAL A 84 11.32 -9.89 0.43
CA VAL A 84 11.09 -9.24 -0.87
C VAL A 84 12.07 -8.07 -1.03
N ASP A 85 12.80 -8.01 -2.13
CA ASP A 85 13.56 -6.84 -2.59
C ASP A 85 12.92 -6.25 -3.84
N ALA A 86 12.14 -5.19 -3.66
CA ALA A 86 11.48 -4.48 -4.75
C ALA A 86 12.34 -3.36 -5.35
N SER A 87 13.62 -3.21 -4.97
CA SER A 87 14.45 -2.06 -5.31
C SER A 87 14.75 -1.91 -6.81
N THR A 88 14.52 -2.95 -7.60
CA THR A 88 14.70 -2.96 -9.06
C THR A 88 13.41 -3.28 -9.82
N GLY A 89 12.32 -3.54 -9.10
CA GLY A 89 11.03 -4.01 -9.59
C GLY A 89 10.49 -5.10 -8.66
N LEU A 90 9.21 -5.40 -8.75
CA LEU A 90 8.63 -6.51 -8.00
C LEU A 90 8.80 -7.80 -8.81
N ASP A 91 9.41 -8.81 -8.17
CA ASP A 91 9.56 -10.13 -8.78
C ASP A 91 8.18 -10.74 -9.07
N PRO A 92 7.96 -11.36 -10.25
CA PRO A 92 6.69 -11.99 -10.60
C PRO A 92 6.24 -13.07 -9.62
N GLU A 93 7.16 -13.79 -8.99
CA GLU A 93 6.82 -14.80 -7.98
C GLU A 93 6.33 -14.16 -6.68
N ASP A 94 6.94 -13.04 -6.25
CA ASP A 94 6.50 -12.29 -5.07
C ASP A 94 5.13 -11.66 -5.33
N GLU A 95 4.90 -11.10 -6.52
CA GLU A 95 3.57 -10.63 -6.94
C GLU A 95 2.54 -11.76 -6.91
N ALA A 96 2.87 -12.92 -7.47
CA ALA A 96 1.98 -14.07 -7.47
C ALA A 96 1.70 -14.59 -6.04
N ASP A 97 2.69 -14.55 -5.13
CA ASP A 97 2.49 -14.93 -3.73
C ASP A 97 1.49 -13.99 -3.02
N LEU A 98 1.62 -12.67 -3.18
CA LEU A 98 0.66 -11.70 -2.66
C LEU A 98 -0.75 -11.98 -3.17
N ARG A 99 -0.92 -12.19 -4.47
CA ARG A 99 -2.22 -12.45 -5.12
C ARG A 99 -2.86 -13.72 -4.59
N ARG A 100 -2.11 -14.84 -4.47
CA ARG A 100 -2.61 -16.09 -3.88
C ARG A 100 -3.07 -15.92 -2.44
N ARG A 101 -2.43 -15.03 -1.67
CA ARG A 101 -2.80 -14.71 -0.29
C ARG A 101 -3.99 -13.75 -0.21
N GLY A 102 -4.42 -13.19 -1.34
CA GLY A 102 -5.48 -12.19 -1.39
C GLY A 102 -5.02 -10.80 -0.90
N ILE A 103 -3.73 -10.48 -1.08
CA ILE A 103 -3.16 -9.19 -0.69
C ILE A 103 -3.03 -8.32 -1.94
N GLY A 104 -3.68 -7.16 -1.92
CA GLY A 104 -3.52 -6.11 -2.91
C GLY A 104 -2.79 -4.90 -2.35
N ILE A 105 -2.12 -4.14 -3.23
CA ILE A 105 -1.40 -2.91 -2.87
C ILE A 105 -1.77 -1.82 -3.88
N THR A 106 -2.18 -0.65 -3.38
CA THR A 106 -2.48 0.56 -4.14
C THR A 106 -2.00 1.81 -3.40
N ASN A 107 -2.31 3.00 -3.91
CA ASN A 107 -2.03 4.27 -3.25
C ASN A 107 -3.28 5.17 -3.23
N LEU A 108 -3.35 6.11 -2.27
CA LEU A 108 -4.38 7.16 -2.24
C LEU A 108 -4.23 8.10 -3.43
N VAL A 109 -3.00 8.54 -3.70
CA VAL A 109 -2.67 9.45 -4.80
C VAL A 109 -1.70 8.75 -5.74
N GLY A 110 -2.02 8.74 -7.03
CA GLY A 110 -1.19 8.05 -8.04
C GLY A 110 0.04 8.86 -8.50
N ARG A 111 0.10 10.15 -8.19
CA ARG A 111 1.22 11.03 -8.56
C ARG A 111 2.47 10.75 -7.74
N ALA A 112 3.62 10.57 -8.42
CA ALA A 112 4.89 10.38 -7.76
C ALA A 112 5.47 11.71 -7.24
N THR A 113 6.05 11.68 -6.02
CA THR A 113 6.72 12.82 -5.41
C THR A 113 8.03 12.38 -4.74
N ALA A 114 8.95 13.32 -4.54
CA ALA A 114 10.16 13.06 -3.76
C ALA A 114 9.81 12.86 -2.28
N ARG A 115 8.80 13.57 -1.78
CA ARG A 115 8.30 13.55 -0.41
C ARG A 115 6.77 13.60 -0.40
N ALA A 116 6.15 12.90 0.53
CA ALA A 116 4.69 12.86 0.66
C ALA A 116 4.07 14.22 1.06
N ASP A 117 4.83 15.13 1.68
CA ASP A 117 4.39 16.47 2.04
C ASP A 117 4.30 17.46 0.86
N GLU A 118 4.73 17.03 -0.33
CA GLU A 118 4.49 17.78 -1.59
C GLU A 118 3.07 17.58 -2.12
N LEU A 119 2.30 16.67 -1.54
CA LEU A 119 0.90 16.49 -1.88
C LEU A 119 0.04 17.55 -1.20
N THR A 120 -0.88 18.12 -1.96
CA THR A 120 -1.86 19.05 -1.43
C THR A 120 -2.92 18.31 -0.61
N ARG A 121 -3.59 19.06 0.28
CA ARG A 121 -4.74 18.50 1.01
C ARG A 121 -5.87 18.05 0.09
N GLU A 122 -6.05 18.74 -1.05
CA GLU A 122 -7.10 18.38 -2.01
C GLU A 122 -6.77 17.10 -2.76
N GLU A 123 -5.50 16.87 -3.17
CA GLU A 123 -5.08 15.60 -3.76
C GLU A 123 -5.34 14.42 -2.79
N LEU A 124 -5.05 14.59 -1.50
CA LEU A 124 -5.33 13.56 -0.50
C LEU A 124 -6.83 13.30 -0.31
N ARG A 125 -7.66 14.34 -0.29
CA ARG A 125 -9.12 14.21 -0.18
C ARG A 125 -9.72 13.55 -1.42
N GLU A 126 -9.29 13.97 -2.62
CA GLU A 126 -9.75 13.32 -3.85
C GLU A 126 -9.29 11.88 -3.93
N GLY A 127 -8.05 11.56 -3.54
CA GLY A 127 -7.55 10.20 -3.43
C GLY A 127 -8.39 9.35 -2.46
N GLY A 128 -8.78 9.92 -1.31
CA GLY A 128 -9.68 9.25 -0.37
C GLY A 128 -11.05 8.97 -0.97
N ARG A 129 -11.68 9.95 -1.66
CA ARG A 129 -12.95 9.77 -2.37
C ARG A 129 -12.81 8.73 -3.49
N ALA A 130 -11.72 8.78 -4.26
CA ALA A 130 -11.46 7.82 -5.33
C ALA A 130 -11.32 6.40 -4.80
N LEU A 131 -10.64 6.19 -3.68
CA LEU A 131 -10.56 4.89 -3.03
C LEU A 131 -11.94 4.38 -2.64
N VAL A 132 -12.76 5.20 -1.95
CA VAL A 132 -14.13 4.81 -1.55
C VAL A 132 -14.96 4.38 -2.76
N ARG A 133 -14.89 5.12 -3.89
CA ARG A 133 -15.60 4.74 -5.13
C ARG A 133 -15.17 3.39 -5.72
N ARG A 134 -13.92 2.98 -5.52
CA ARG A 134 -13.36 1.70 -6.01
C ARG A 134 -13.72 0.50 -5.13
N LEU A 135 -13.99 0.71 -3.83
CA LEU A 135 -14.22 -0.38 -2.89
C LEU A 135 -15.39 -1.32 -3.25
N PRO A 136 -16.55 -0.85 -3.79
CA PRO A 136 -17.64 -1.74 -4.21
C PRO A 136 -17.26 -2.72 -5.31
N GLU A 137 -16.32 -2.35 -6.19
CA GLU A 137 -15.78 -3.22 -7.24
C GLU A 137 -14.69 -4.15 -6.70
N LEU A 138 -13.73 -3.59 -5.94
CA LEU A 138 -12.60 -4.33 -5.39
C LEU A 138 -12.99 -5.33 -4.29
N ARG A 139 -13.99 -4.99 -3.49
CA ARG A 139 -14.56 -5.81 -2.41
C ARG A 139 -13.54 -6.46 -1.46
N PRO A 140 -12.56 -5.73 -0.93
CA PRO A 140 -11.66 -6.27 0.07
C PRO A 140 -12.43 -6.56 1.38
N ARG A 141 -11.98 -7.52 2.17
CA ARG A 141 -12.50 -7.69 3.54
C ARG A 141 -12.01 -6.60 4.47
N THR A 142 -10.76 -6.18 4.28
CA THR A 142 -10.08 -5.17 5.09
C THR A 142 -9.25 -4.25 4.22
N VAL A 143 -9.30 -2.95 4.52
CA VAL A 143 -8.41 -1.93 3.98
C VAL A 143 -7.44 -1.48 5.07
N ALA A 144 -6.15 -1.38 4.77
CA ALA A 144 -5.13 -0.84 5.66
C ALA A 144 -4.44 0.36 5.01
N ILE A 145 -4.60 1.55 5.58
CA ILE A 145 -3.97 2.78 5.06
C ILE A 145 -2.68 3.05 5.84
N ALA A 146 -1.55 3.12 5.13
CA ALA A 146 -0.23 3.32 5.70
C ALA A 146 0.11 4.82 5.81
N GLY A 147 -0.23 5.44 6.94
CA GLY A 147 0.10 6.83 7.24
C GLY A 147 -1.05 7.63 7.86
N ILE A 148 -0.99 7.84 9.17
CA ILE A 148 -2.05 8.51 9.94
C ILE A 148 -2.30 9.95 9.49
N THR A 149 -1.27 10.72 9.12
CA THR A 149 -1.43 12.10 8.71
C THR A 149 -2.18 12.22 7.38
N ALA A 150 -1.85 11.36 6.41
CA ALA A 150 -2.55 11.31 5.13
C ALA A 150 -4.01 10.86 5.33
N PHE A 151 -4.24 9.83 6.16
CA PHE A 151 -5.59 9.39 6.52
C PHE A 151 -6.44 10.52 7.11
N ARG A 152 -5.90 11.22 8.13
CA ARG A 152 -6.60 12.35 8.76
C ARG A 152 -7.02 13.43 7.78
N THR A 153 -6.15 13.71 6.80
CA THR A 153 -6.42 14.72 5.77
C THR A 153 -7.42 14.20 4.74
N ALA A 154 -7.22 13.00 4.22
CA ALA A 154 -8.04 12.39 3.17
C ALA A 154 -9.51 12.26 3.58
N TYR A 155 -9.76 11.89 4.83
CA TYR A 155 -11.11 11.60 5.35
C TYR A 155 -11.61 12.62 6.37
N SER A 156 -10.92 13.75 6.53
CA SER A 156 -11.31 14.81 7.49
C SER A 156 -11.50 14.28 8.93
N GLN A 157 -10.64 13.35 9.35
CA GLN A 157 -10.68 12.68 10.65
C GLN A 157 -9.50 13.12 11.55
N PRO A 158 -9.45 14.39 12.01
CA PRO A 158 -8.25 14.92 12.68
C PRO A 158 -7.91 14.23 14.01
N ARG A 159 -8.88 13.56 14.63
CA ARG A 159 -8.71 12.84 15.91
C ARG A 159 -8.45 11.34 15.73
N ALA A 160 -8.40 10.83 14.50
CA ALA A 160 -8.12 9.42 14.24
C ALA A 160 -6.78 9.01 14.87
N ARG A 161 -6.70 7.77 15.34
CA ARG A 161 -5.50 7.13 15.89
C ARG A 161 -5.09 5.96 15.02
N LEU A 162 -3.89 5.45 15.21
CA LEU A 162 -3.46 4.19 14.59
C LEU A 162 -4.33 3.03 15.06
N GLY A 163 -4.35 1.92 14.30
CA GLY A 163 -5.16 0.75 14.55
C GLY A 163 -6.51 0.79 13.83
N ARG A 164 -7.47 0.02 14.35
CA ARG A 164 -8.81 -0.13 13.75
C ARG A 164 -9.59 1.18 13.83
N GLN A 165 -10.26 1.49 12.73
CA GLN A 165 -11.11 2.69 12.59
C GLN A 165 -12.61 2.32 12.62
N VAL A 166 -13.46 3.35 12.73
CA VAL A 166 -14.91 3.25 12.57
C VAL A 166 -15.26 3.63 11.13
N PRO A 167 -15.51 2.66 10.22
CA PRO A 167 -15.74 2.95 8.80
C PRO A 167 -16.96 3.86 8.56
N ALA A 168 -18.01 3.72 9.37
CA ALA A 168 -19.22 4.54 9.30
C ALA A 168 -18.98 6.05 9.51
N ALA A 169 -17.81 6.44 10.01
CA ALA A 169 -17.41 7.86 10.11
C ALA A 169 -16.89 8.43 8.78
N ILE A 170 -16.76 7.61 7.74
CA ILE A 170 -16.31 8.01 6.40
C ILE A 170 -17.49 7.91 5.45
N ASP A 171 -17.80 9.02 4.81
CA ASP A 171 -18.91 9.10 3.86
C ASP A 171 -18.73 8.13 2.70
N GLY A 172 -19.78 7.36 2.40
CA GLY A 172 -19.81 6.37 1.32
C GLY A 172 -18.96 5.11 1.54
N TRP A 173 -18.35 4.91 2.73
CA TRP A 173 -17.59 3.68 2.99
C TRP A 173 -18.52 2.46 2.98
N PRO A 174 -18.22 1.41 2.16
CA PRO A 174 -19.14 0.27 2.06
C PRO A 174 -19.23 -0.54 3.36
N ALA A 175 -20.46 -0.93 3.71
CA ALA A 175 -20.68 -1.79 4.87
C ALA A 175 -19.94 -3.13 4.72
N GLY A 176 -19.43 -3.66 5.84
CA GLY A 176 -18.74 -4.94 5.88
C GLY A 176 -17.24 -4.88 5.54
N ILE A 177 -16.72 -3.75 5.04
CA ILE A 177 -15.29 -3.58 4.80
C ILE A 177 -14.64 -2.95 6.03
N ALA A 178 -13.78 -3.71 6.72
CA ALA A 178 -13.03 -3.22 7.86
C ALA A 178 -11.94 -2.22 7.43
N LEU A 179 -11.61 -1.28 8.32
CA LEU A 179 -10.61 -0.23 8.06
C LEU A 179 -9.60 -0.15 9.19
N HIS A 180 -8.34 -0.16 8.83
CA HIS A 180 -7.21 0.06 9.73
C HIS A 180 -6.31 1.18 9.23
N VAL A 181 -5.64 1.86 10.14
CA VAL A 181 -4.57 2.80 9.84
C VAL A 181 -3.30 2.31 10.54
N VAL A 182 -2.26 2.08 9.74
CA VAL A 182 -0.95 1.66 10.25
C VAL A 182 0.07 2.78 10.10
N PRO A 183 1.18 2.75 10.86
CA PRO A 183 2.24 3.73 10.71
C PRO A 183 2.82 3.71 9.29
N GLN A 184 3.29 4.86 8.83
CA GLN A 184 4.00 4.94 7.55
C GLN A 184 5.32 4.15 7.63
N PRO A 185 5.57 3.19 6.73
CA PRO A 185 6.75 2.31 6.79
C PRO A 185 8.03 2.96 6.24
N SER A 186 7.99 4.26 5.98
CA SER A 186 9.15 5.02 5.51
C SER A 186 10.32 4.95 6.49
N GLY A 187 11.54 4.78 5.96
CA GLY A 187 12.75 4.86 6.76
C GLY A 187 12.96 6.18 7.49
N LEU A 188 12.24 7.23 7.11
CA LEU A 188 12.22 8.53 7.77
C LEU A 188 11.34 8.58 9.04
N ASN A 189 10.48 7.59 9.25
CA ASN A 189 9.64 7.50 10.44
C ASN A 189 10.44 6.90 11.61
N ALA A 190 10.98 7.74 12.49
CA ALA A 190 11.81 7.31 13.61
C ALA A 190 11.05 6.44 14.64
N HIS A 191 9.72 6.49 14.68
CA HIS A 191 8.90 5.83 15.70
C HIS A 191 8.40 4.44 15.29
N ALA A 192 8.60 4.00 14.05
CA ALA A 192 8.16 2.69 13.59
C ALA A 192 9.37 1.80 13.30
N THR A 193 9.51 0.70 14.00
CA THR A 193 10.51 -0.35 13.73
C THR A 193 9.93 -1.41 12.79
N VAL A 194 10.77 -2.31 12.28
CA VAL A 194 10.29 -3.48 11.51
C VAL A 194 9.37 -4.35 12.38
N ASP A 195 9.73 -4.56 13.65
CA ASP A 195 8.95 -5.40 14.57
C ASP A 195 7.60 -4.76 14.92
N SER A 196 7.57 -3.45 15.29
CA SER A 196 6.30 -2.77 15.58
C SER A 196 5.36 -2.73 14.38
N LEU A 197 5.89 -2.50 13.17
CA LEU A 197 5.11 -2.57 11.94
C LEU A 197 4.61 -4.00 11.66
N ALA A 198 5.42 -5.02 11.96
CA ALA A 198 5.01 -6.40 11.79
C ALA A 198 3.84 -6.78 12.70
N ASP A 199 3.80 -6.25 13.92
CA ASP A 199 2.68 -6.45 14.83
C ASP A 199 1.40 -5.78 14.30
N ASP A 200 1.50 -4.54 13.81
CA ASP A 200 0.39 -3.86 13.13
C ASP A 200 -0.11 -4.66 11.92
N TRP A 201 0.80 -5.19 11.09
CA TRP A 201 0.43 -6.00 9.93
C TRP A 201 -0.22 -7.34 10.30
N ARG A 202 0.18 -7.98 11.40
CA ARG A 202 -0.48 -9.21 11.88
C ARG A 202 -1.92 -8.94 12.30
N GLU A 203 -2.17 -7.86 13.03
CA GLU A 203 -3.53 -7.46 13.42
C GLU A 203 -4.43 -7.25 12.19
N VAL A 204 -3.93 -6.49 11.21
CA VAL A 204 -4.63 -6.24 9.95
C VAL A 204 -4.88 -7.53 9.18
N ALA A 205 -3.90 -8.42 9.10
CA ALA A 205 -4.00 -9.69 8.37
C ALA A 205 -4.98 -10.68 9.01
N LEU A 206 -5.06 -10.69 10.34
CA LEU A 206 -6.08 -11.44 11.09
C LEU A 206 -7.48 -10.89 10.78
N SER A 207 -7.65 -9.57 10.81
CA SER A 207 -8.91 -8.90 10.44
C SER A 207 -9.35 -9.24 9.00
N ALA A 208 -8.39 -9.38 8.08
CA ALA A 208 -8.64 -9.72 6.68
C ALA A 208 -8.84 -11.22 6.42
N GLY A 209 -8.54 -12.09 7.40
CA GLY A 209 -8.52 -13.55 7.21
C GLY A 209 -7.39 -14.03 6.30
N VAL A 210 -6.31 -13.25 6.16
CA VAL A 210 -5.06 -13.63 5.47
C VAL A 210 -4.20 -14.50 6.38
N LEU A 211 -4.16 -14.19 7.65
CA LEU A 211 -3.63 -15.05 8.71
C LEU A 211 -4.78 -15.65 9.52
N ARG A 212 -4.53 -16.80 10.13
CA ARG A 212 -5.46 -17.42 11.09
C ARG A 212 -4.93 -17.13 12.49
N ALA A 213 -5.83 -16.89 13.45
CA ALA A 213 -5.47 -16.95 14.85
C ALA A 213 -4.96 -18.36 15.15
N ASN A 214 -3.85 -18.49 15.89
CA ASN A 214 -3.44 -19.79 16.39
C ASN A 214 -4.60 -20.31 17.25
N SER A 215 -5.17 -21.46 16.87
CA SER A 215 -6.06 -22.20 17.75
C SER A 215 -5.14 -22.89 18.75
N ASP A 216 -5.16 -22.42 20.01
CA ASP A 216 -4.58 -23.14 21.12
C ASP A 216 -5.33 -24.46 21.37
#